data_e370143794ece83ef65d01f247a2d994
#
_entry.id   e370143794ece83ef65d01f247a2d994
#
_cell.length_a   1.000
_cell.length_b   1.000
_cell.length_c   1.000
_cell.angle_alpha   90.00
_cell.angle_beta   90.00
_cell.angle_gamma   90.00
#
_symmetry.space_group_name_H-M   'P 1'
#
loop_
_entity.id
_entity.type
_entity.pdbx_description
1 polymer ?
#
loop_
_entity_poly.entity_id
_entity_poly.type
_entity_poly.pdbx_seq_one_letter_code
_entity_poly.pdbx_strand_id
1 'polypeptide(L)'
;MNNLGENIKKLGFGLMRLPMKDEKIDIEQTKVMVDKFLDDGFTYFDTAWAYAGSEDAIRQALVERYPRESYQLATKNAAWINCNTRDEAISQFETSLKQTGAGYFDFYLLHNLGESRTQFFDKFDMWNFVKEKKEEGLIKHIGFSFHSTPEELEEILKAHPEMEFVQLQINYADWENPAIQSRACYEVARKYGKEVVIMEPVKGGMLATPPQPVVDIFKQADPNTSVASWAIKFAANLEGVITVLSGMSNVEQMEDNLSYMKDFDGLSEDEMKVIKKAQEELSKIDIVPCTVCNYCAKVCPNNI
;
A
#
# COMPACT_ATOMS: atom_id res chain seq x y z
N MET A 1 -13.29 -5.32 -19.23
CA MET A 1 -12.26 -4.59 -18.45
C MET A 1 -11.21 -5.62 -18.10
N ASN A 2 -9.93 -5.34 -18.37
CA ASN A 2 -8.87 -6.23 -17.89
C ASN A 2 -8.81 -6.09 -16.37
N ASN A 3 -8.98 -7.19 -15.67
CA ASN A 3 -8.84 -7.24 -14.21
C ASN A 3 -7.33 -7.28 -13.92
N LEU A 4 -6.75 -6.17 -13.46
CA LEU A 4 -5.32 -6.06 -13.17
C LEU A 4 -4.88 -7.01 -12.04
N GLY A 5 -5.82 -7.40 -11.19
CA GLY A 5 -5.59 -8.32 -10.07
C GLY A 5 -5.90 -9.79 -10.36
N GLU A 6 -6.26 -10.17 -11.60
CA GLU A 6 -6.78 -11.52 -11.90
C GLU A 6 -5.86 -12.66 -11.44
N ASN A 7 -4.54 -12.44 -11.48
CA ASN A 7 -3.54 -13.44 -11.09
C ASN A 7 -2.72 -13.01 -9.86
N ILE A 8 -3.20 -12.04 -9.09
CA ILE A 8 -2.51 -11.51 -7.91
C ILE A 8 -3.33 -11.88 -6.67
N LYS A 9 -2.71 -12.61 -5.73
CA LYS A 9 -3.33 -12.88 -4.42
C LYS A 9 -3.53 -11.59 -3.63
N LYS A 10 -4.51 -11.57 -2.74
CA LYS A 10 -4.99 -10.39 -2.03
C LYS A 10 -4.03 -9.84 -0.95
N LEU A 11 -2.87 -10.44 -0.73
CA LEU A 11 -1.82 -9.90 0.12
C LEU A 11 -0.62 -9.45 -0.71
N GLY A 12 -0.18 -8.20 -0.52
CA GLY A 12 1.04 -7.62 -1.07
C GLY A 12 2.06 -7.31 0.04
N PHE A 13 3.33 -7.43 -0.27
CA PHE A 13 4.42 -7.09 0.66
C PHE A 13 4.81 -5.61 0.51
N GLY A 14 4.39 -4.77 1.46
CA GLY A 14 4.77 -3.37 1.55
C GLY A 14 6.17 -3.21 2.16
N LEU A 15 7.11 -2.65 1.39
CA LEU A 15 8.54 -2.61 1.73
C LEU A 15 8.99 -1.31 2.42
N MET A 16 8.04 -0.48 2.88
CA MET A 16 8.36 0.75 3.60
C MET A 16 8.98 0.50 4.98
N ARG A 17 8.63 -0.63 5.61
CA ARG A 17 9.00 -0.95 6.99
C ARG A 17 9.70 -2.31 7.08
N LEU A 18 10.73 -2.49 6.25
CA LEU A 18 11.56 -3.69 6.26
C LEU A 18 12.23 -3.90 7.63
N PRO A 19 12.57 -5.16 7.99
CA PRO A 19 13.26 -5.44 9.26
C PRO A 19 14.57 -4.67 9.35
N MET A 20 14.89 -4.20 10.56
CA MET A 20 16.08 -3.40 10.83
C MET A 20 17.01 -4.11 11.79
N LYS A 21 18.32 -4.03 11.53
CA LYS A 21 19.39 -4.48 12.40
C LYS A 21 20.51 -3.44 12.39
N ASP A 22 20.95 -3.00 13.55
CA ASP A 22 22.01 -1.99 13.70
C ASP A 22 21.77 -0.74 12.81
N GLU A 23 20.54 -0.20 12.86
CA GLU A 23 20.07 0.97 12.08
C GLU A 23 20.09 0.79 10.55
N LYS A 24 20.28 -0.42 10.06
CA LYS A 24 20.24 -0.76 8.62
C LYS A 24 19.15 -1.79 8.35
N ILE A 25 18.70 -1.86 7.11
CA ILE A 25 17.79 -2.91 6.69
C ILE A 25 18.49 -4.26 6.83
N ASP A 26 17.85 -5.20 7.54
CA ASP A 26 18.32 -6.57 7.67
C ASP A 26 18.02 -7.36 6.40
N ILE A 27 18.98 -7.36 5.48
CA ILE A 27 18.85 -8.02 4.18
C ILE A 27 18.64 -9.53 4.33
N GLU A 28 19.31 -10.19 5.28
CA GLU A 28 19.17 -11.63 5.45
C GLU A 28 17.78 -12.01 5.96
N GLN A 29 17.23 -11.26 6.91
CA GLN A 29 15.84 -11.45 7.33
C GLN A 29 14.86 -11.12 6.19
N THR A 30 15.13 -10.06 5.43
CA THR A 30 14.31 -9.69 4.26
C THR A 30 14.29 -10.80 3.22
N LYS A 31 15.44 -11.48 2.94
CA LYS A 31 15.48 -12.64 2.05
C LYS A 31 14.58 -13.78 2.53
N VAL A 32 14.65 -14.11 3.83
CA VAL A 32 13.79 -15.16 4.42
C VAL A 32 12.32 -14.82 4.25
N MET A 33 11.94 -13.55 4.46
CA MET A 33 10.56 -13.09 4.29
C MET A 33 10.11 -13.16 2.83
N VAL A 34 10.97 -12.75 1.89
CA VAL A 34 10.69 -12.87 0.43
C VAL A 34 10.49 -14.33 0.03
N ASP A 35 11.34 -15.23 0.52
CA ASP A 35 11.24 -16.66 0.21
C ASP A 35 9.90 -17.23 0.67
N LYS A 36 9.52 -17.00 1.95
CA LYS A 36 8.23 -17.44 2.50
C LYS A 36 7.03 -16.88 1.73
N PHE A 37 7.10 -15.61 1.34
CA PHE A 37 6.04 -14.93 0.61
C PHE A 37 5.80 -15.56 -0.78
N LEU A 38 6.88 -15.81 -1.52
CA LEU A 38 6.82 -16.46 -2.83
C LEU A 38 6.44 -17.94 -2.73
N ASP A 39 6.96 -18.68 -1.74
CA ASP A 39 6.66 -20.10 -1.52
C ASP A 39 5.15 -20.33 -1.26
N ASP A 40 4.47 -19.39 -0.60
CA ASP A 40 3.01 -19.41 -0.41
C ASP A 40 2.22 -18.86 -1.61
N GLY A 41 2.93 -18.53 -2.70
CA GLY A 41 2.33 -18.10 -3.98
C GLY A 41 1.84 -16.66 -3.98
N PHE A 42 2.34 -15.80 -3.10
CA PHE A 42 2.13 -14.35 -3.15
C PHE A 42 3.25 -13.71 -3.97
N THR A 43 2.92 -12.70 -4.79
CA THR A 43 3.86 -12.23 -5.80
C THR A 43 3.97 -10.72 -5.92
N TYR A 44 3.16 -9.93 -5.20
CA TYR A 44 3.14 -8.48 -5.32
C TYR A 44 4.01 -7.81 -4.25
N PHE A 45 5.03 -7.05 -4.68
CA PHE A 45 5.95 -6.28 -3.84
C PHE A 45 5.82 -4.79 -4.13
N ASP A 46 5.74 -3.96 -3.08
CA ASP A 46 5.52 -2.52 -3.19
C ASP A 46 6.62 -1.72 -2.48
N THR A 47 7.41 -1.00 -3.27
CA THR A 47 8.42 -0.05 -2.78
C THR A 47 8.12 1.37 -3.27
N ALA A 48 9.04 2.31 -3.06
CA ALA A 48 9.03 3.65 -3.61
C ALA A 48 10.44 4.26 -3.61
N TRP A 49 10.71 5.15 -4.55
CA TRP A 49 11.93 5.95 -4.56
C TRP A 49 12.16 6.67 -3.22
N ALA A 50 11.08 7.13 -2.58
CA ALA A 50 11.12 7.83 -1.30
C ALA A 50 11.41 6.94 -0.08
N TYR A 51 11.38 5.60 -0.21
CA TYR A 51 11.61 4.69 0.91
C TYR A 51 13.11 4.41 1.03
N ALA A 52 13.76 5.02 2.02
CA ALA A 52 15.20 4.97 2.18
C ALA A 52 15.75 3.53 2.20
N GLY A 53 16.57 3.18 1.21
CA GLY A 53 17.23 1.87 1.08
C GLY A 53 16.33 0.71 0.64
N SER A 54 15.01 0.91 0.53
CA SER A 54 14.05 -0.16 0.21
C SER A 54 14.26 -0.74 -1.20
N GLU A 55 14.50 0.12 -2.21
CA GLU A 55 14.73 -0.30 -3.59
C GLU A 55 16.03 -1.14 -3.73
N ASP A 56 17.10 -0.76 -3.01
CA ASP A 56 18.35 -1.54 -2.98
C ASP A 56 18.18 -2.85 -2.20
N ALA A 57 17.42 -2.82 -1.10
CA ALA A 57 17.13 -4.01 -0.32
C ALA A 57 16.36 -5.06 -1.13
N ILE A 58 15.31 -4.62 -1.87
CA ILE A 58 14.52 -5.57 -2.68
C ILE A 58 15.31 -6.07 -3.89
N ARG A 59 16.26 -5.30 -4.43
CA ARG A 59 17.21 -5.81 -5.42
C ARG A 59 17.94 -7.04 -4.90
N GLN A 60 18.53 -6.94 -3.71
CA GLN A 60 19.31 -8.02 -3.10
C GLN A 60 18.45 -9.19 -2.62
N ALA A 61 17.25 -8.92 -2.14
CA ALA A 61 16.40 -9.95 -1.54
C ALA A 61 15.49 -10.67 -2.57
N LEU A 62 15.15 -10.02 -3.69
CA LEU A 62 14.22 -10.54 -4.69
C LEU A 62 14.84 -10.56 -6.09
N VAL A 63 15.19 -9.38 -6.64
CA VAL A 63 15.48 -9.22 -8.07
C VAL A 63 16.71 -10.01 -8.52
N GLU A 64 17.76 -10.07 -7.70
CA GLU A 64 18.98 -10.85 -7.99
C GLU A 64 18.81 -12.37 -7.75
N ARG A 65 17.68 -12.82 -7.20
CA ARG A 65 17.50 -14.20 -6.74
C ARG A 65 16.40 -14.96 -7.49
N TYR A 66 15.42 -14.27 -8.03
CA TYR A 66 14.24 -14.87 -8.65
C TYR A 66 14.04 -14.40 -10.10
N PRO A 67 13.47 -15.27 -10.97
CA PRO A 67 13.12 -14.87 -12.32
C PRO A 67 12.19 -13.66 -12.32
N ARG A 68 12.45 -12.68 -13.19
CA ARG A 68 11.71 -11.39 -13.21
C ARG A 68 10.20 -11.55 -13.42
N GLU A 69 9.79 -12.54 -14.18
CA GLU A 69 8.39 -12.87 -14.48
C GLU A 69 7.65 -13.58 -13.34
N SER A 70 8.34 -14.01 -12.28
CA SER A 70 7.73 -14.75 -11.18
C SER A 70 7.09 -13.85 -10.10
N TYR A 71 7.24 -12.52 -10.23
CA TYR A 71 6.69 -11.56 -9.28
C TYR A 71 6.27 -10.26 -9.95
N GLN A 72 5.43 -9.48 -9.29
CA GLN A 72 5.09 -8.11 -9.63
C GLN A 72 5.82 -7.15 -8.70
N LEU A 73 6.48 -6.15 -9.28
CA LEU A 73 7.18 -5.09 -8.54
C LEU A 73 6.54 -3.75 -8.83
N ALA A 74 6.10 -3.07 -7.77
CA ALA A 74 5.62 -1.70 -7.79
C ALA A 74 6.65 -0.75 -7.19
N THR A 75 6.86 0.41 -7.84
CA THR A 75 7.56 1.55 -7.23
C THR A 75 6.90 2.87 -7.61
N LYS A 76 7.38 3.99 -7.02
CA LYS A 76 6.67 5.27 -7.06
C LYS A 76 7.63 6.43 -7.26
N ASN A 77 7.22 7.40 -8.11
CA ASN A 77 7.89 8.69 -8.29
C ASN A 77 7.35 9.72 -7.30
N ALA A 78 8.23 10.43 -6.63
CA ALA A 78 7.91 11.47 -5.65
C ALA A 78 8.39 12.86 -6.13
N ALA A 79 7.89 13.32 -7.28
CA ALA A 79 8.29 14.58 -7.90
C ALA A 79 8.16 15.83 -7.00
N TRP A 80 7.36 15.75 -5.95
CA TRP A 80 7.22 16.79 -4.93
C TRP A 80 8.39 16.83 -3.91
N ILE A 81 9.30 15.83 -3.90
CA ILE A 81 10.47 15.80 -3.03
C ILE A 81 11.66 16.42 -3.76
N ASN A 82 11.98 17.66 -3.41
CA ASN A 82 13.19 18.37 -3.83
C ASN A 82 13.43 18.48 -5.34
N CYS A 83 12.40 18.27 -6.20
CA CYS A 83 12.52 18.49 -7.63
C CYS A 83 12.18 19.95 -7.98
N ASN A 84 13.07 20.58 -8.72
CA ASN A 84 12.89 21.94 -9.25
C ASN A 84 12.62 21.94 -10.75
N THR A 85 13.06 20.90 -11.44
CA THR A 85 12.97 20.73 -12.89
C THR A 85 12.31 19.40 -13.26
N ARG A 86 11.83 19.30 -14.51
CA ARG A 86 11.30 18.05 -15.07
C ARG A 86 12.36 16.95 -15.11
N ASP A 87 13.61 17.30 -15.45
CA ASP A 87 14.70 16.32 -15.53
C ASP A 87 15.01 15.70 -14.17
N GLU A 88 14.96 16.49 -13.09
CA GLU A 88 15.11 15.96 -11.72
C GLU A 88 13.98 15.00 -11.36
N ALA A 89 12.72 15.31 -11.72
CA ALA A 89 11.58 14.43 -11.49
C ALA A 89 11.69 13.11 -12.29
N ILE A 90 12.11 13.17 -13.55
CA ILE A 90 12.34 12.01 -14.42
C ILE A 90 13.50 11.15 -13.89
N SER A 91 14.57 11.77 -13.39
CA SER A 91 15.75 11.05 -12.89
C SER A 91 15.45 10.11 -11.72
N GLN A 92 14.34 10.33 -11.01
CA GLN A 92 13.88 9.40 -9.98
C GLN A 92 13.49 8.03 -10.58
N PHE A 93 12.87 8.00 -11.77
CA PHE A 93 12.53 6.73 -12.46
C PHE A 93 13.79 5.96 -12.85
N GLU A 94 14.78 6.65 -13.42
CA GLU A 94 16.06 6.05 -13.81
C GLU A 94 16.82 5.53 -12.58
N THR A 95 16.77 6.30 -11.49
CA THR A 95 17.34 5.90 -10.20
C THR A 95 16.68 4.63 -9.67
N SER A 96 15.35 4.56 -9.69
CA SER A 96 14.59 3.37 -9.29
C SER A 96 14.92 2.14 -10.13
N LEU A 97 15.02 2.30 -11.46
CA LEU A 97 15.46 1.19 -12.34
C LEU A 97 16.86 0.69 -11.97
N LYS A 98 17.78 1.61 -11.68
CA LYS A 98 19.16 1.29 -11.30
C LYS A 98 19.23 0.66 -9.91
N GLN A 99 18.52 1.19 -8.92
CA GLN A 99 18.55 0.71 -7.54
C GLN A 99 17.88 -0.66 -7.41
N THR A 100 16.75 -0.86 -8.07
CA THR A 100 16.07 -2.17 -8.06
C THR A 100 16.72 -3.19 -8.97
N GLY A 101 17.35 -2.75 -10.07
CA GLY A 101 17.87 -3.65 -11.11
C GLY A 101 16.80 -4.44 -11.87
N ALA A 102 15.53 -4.06 -11.73
CA ALA A 102 14.39 -4.87 -12.19
C ALA A 102 14.18 -4.86 -13.70
N GLY A 103 14.78 -3.92 -14.44
CA GLY A 103 14.63 -3.76 -15.88
C GLY A 103 13.31 -3.11 -16.31
N TYR A 104 12.20 -3.41 -15.64
CA TYR A 104 10.88 -2.79 -15.83
C TYR A 104 10.07 -2.89 -14.54
N PHE A 105 8.99 -2.10 -14.42
CA PHE A 105 8.04 -2.18 -13.30
C PHE A 105 6.68 -2.69 -13.78
N ASP A 106 6.07 -3.61 -13.01
CA ASP A 106 4.72 -4.06 -13.29
C ASP A 106 3.70 -2.99 -12.97
N PHE A 107 3.91 -2.28 -11.85
CA PHE A 107 3.08 -1.16 -11.41
C PHE A 107 3.95 0.05 -11.11
N TYR A 108 3.60 1.19 -11.65
CA TYR A 108 4.31 2.44 -11.38
C TYR A 108 3.34 3.54 -10.97
N LEU A 109 3.64 4.20 -9.86
CA LEU A 109 2.74 5.18 -9.26
C LEU A 109 3.35 6.58 -9.23
N LEU A 110 2.52 7.58 -9.45
CA LEU A 110 2.76 8.94 -8.99
C LEU A 110 2.44 9.00 -7.50
N HIS A 111 3.42 9.38 -6.67
CA HIS A 111 3.41 9.14 -5.24
C HIS A 111 2.73 10.25 -4.45
N ASN A 112 1.73 9.88 -3.61
CA ASN A 112 1.17 10.75 -2.59
C ASN A 112 0.49 12.02 -3.16
N LEU A 113 -0.38 11.83 -4.16
CA LEU A 113 -1.21 12.89 -4.71
C LEU A 113 -2.21 13.40 -3.68
N GLY A 114 -2.66 14.61 -3.89
CA GLY A 114 -3.58 15.34 -3.03
C GLY A 114 -2.94 16.55 -2.37
N GLU A 115 -3.75 17.44 -1.82
CA GLU A 115 -3.34 18.73 -1.25
C GLU A 115 -2.50 19.55 -2.24
N SER A 116 -1.32 20.00 -1.81
CA SER A 116 -0.41 20.78 -2.66
C SER A 116 0.53 19.93 -3.53
N ARG A 117 0.47 18.59 -3.47
CA ARG A 117 1.44 17.71 -4.15
C ARG A 117 1.09 17.39 -5.60
N THR A 118 -0.18 17.31 -5.94
CA THR A 118 -0.64 17.04 -7.32
C THR A 118 -0.04 17.99 -8.34
N GLN A 119 0.07 19.29 -8.02
CA GLN A 119 0.63 20.32 -8.91
C GLN A 119 2.07 20.05 -9.39
N PHE A 120 2.88 19.28 -8.65
CA PHE A 120 4.25 18.96 -9.07
C PHE A 120 4.25 17.98 -10.24
N PHE A 121 3.30 17.07 -10.29
CA PHE A 121 3.15 16.12 -11.39
C PHE A 121 2.63 16.81 -12.64
N ASP A 122 1.75 17.82 -12.50
CA ASP A 122 1.31 18.69 -13.59
C ASP A 122 2.48 19.55 -14.10
N LYS A 123 3.17 20.26 -13.21
CA LYS A 123 4.28 21.16 -13.51
C LYS A 123 5.41 20.46 -14.28
N PHE A 124 5.72 19.22 -13.94
CA PHE A 124 6.80 18.46 -14.53
C PHE A 124 6.35 17.50 -15.65
N ASP A 125 5.06 17.58 -16.05
CA ASP A 125 4.49 16.75 -17.12
C ASP A 125 4.68 15.24 -16.88
N MET A 126 4.51 14.81 -15.62
CA MET A 126 4.75 13.43 -15.20
C MET A 126 3.66 12.47 -15.69
N TRP A 127 2.45 12.96 -15.93
CA TRP A 127 1.37 12.16 -16.50
C TRP A 127 1.69 11.65 -17.91
N ASN A 128 2.27 12.51 -18.78
CA ASN A 128 2.73 12.10 -20.08
C ASN A 128 3.97 11.21 -19.99
N PHE A 129 4.90 11.53 -19.09
CA PHE A 129 6.09 10.73 -18.87
C PHE A 129 5.78 9.27 -18.55
N VAL A 130 4.85 8.98 -17.62
CA VAL A 130 4.53 7.59 -17.27
C VAL A 130 3.83 6.85 -18.43
N LYS A 131 3.05 7.56 -19.26
CA LYS A 131 2.49 6.98 -20.50
C LYS A 131 3.57 6.61 -21.51
N GLU A 132 4.52 7.51 -21.75
CA GLU A 132 5.67 7.25 -22.61
C GLU A 132 6.45 6.01 -22.12
N LYS A 133 6.74 5.92 -20.82
CA LYS A 133 7.44 4.75 -20.26
C LYS A 133 6.63 3.46 -20.33
N LYS A 134 5.32 3.54 -20.30
CA LYS A 134 4.43 2.40 -20.55
C LYS A 134 4.51 1.97 -22.04
N GLU A 135 4.47 2.91 -22.98
CA GLU A 135 4.61 2.63 -24.41
C GLU A 135 5.99 2.02 -24.76
N GLU A 136 7.05 2.46 -24.06
CA GLU A 136 8.39 1.88 -24.14
C GLU A 136 8.50 0.47 -23.54
N GLY A 137 7.48 -0.02 -22.80
CA GLY A 137 7.47 -1.31 -22.13
C GLY A 137 8.24 -1.34 -20.81
N LEU A 138 8.67 -0.19 -20.30
CA LEU A 138 9.36 -0.06 -19.01
C LEU A 138 8.39 -0.02 -17.82
N ILE A 139 7.12 0.24 -18.07
CA ILE A 139 6.01 0.17 -17.09
C ILE A 139 4.87 -0.64 -17.73
N LYS A 140 4.31 -1.59 -16.98
CA LYS A 140 3.12 -2.32 -17.45
C LYS A 140 1.81 -1.62 -17.10
N HIS A 141 1.67 -1.15 -15.85
CA HIS A 141 0.47 -0.49 -15.34
C HIS A 141 0.82 0.83 -14.65
N ILE A 142 0.08 1.89 -14.98
CA ILE A 142 0.26 3.24 -14.43
C ILE A 142 -0.89 3.59 -13.48
N GLY A 143 -0.55 4.18 -12.33
CA GLY A 143 -1.51 4.62 -11.33
C GLY A 143 -0.93 5.70 -10.41
N PHE A 144 -1.59 5.96 -9.32
CA PHE A 144 -1.10 6.89 -8.31
C PHE A 144 -1.54 6.48 -6.90
N SER A 145 -0.80 6.92 -5.89
CA SER A 145 -1.26 6.86 -4.50
C SER A 145 -1.85 8.21 -4.08
N PHE A 146 -2.90 8.16 -3.27
CA PHE A 146 -3.73 9.32 -3.00
C PHE A 146 -4.02 9.48 -1.49
N HIS A 147 -3.95 10.74 -1.00
CA HIS A 147 -4.14 11.11 0.40
C HIS A 147 -4.85 12.46 0.53
N SER A 148 -6.05 12.58 -0.02
CA SER A 148 -6.86 13.79 0.10
C SER A 148 -8.36 13.46 0.01
N THR A 149 -9.20 14.41 -0.41
CA THR A 149 -10.65 14.29 -0.41
C THR A 149 -11.19 13.54 -1.63
N PRO A 150 -12.37 12.93 -1.54
CA PRO A 150 -13.01 12.27 -2.69
C PRO A 150 -13.30 13.22 -3.85
N GLU A 151 -13.54 14.50 -3.59
CA GLU A 151 -13.75 15.51 -4.63
C GLU A 151 -12.48 15.72 -5.45
N GLU A 152 -11.32 15.88 -4.80
CA GLU A 152 -10.04 16.02 -5.49
C GLU A 152 -9.67 14.73 -6.26
N LEU A 153 -9.97 13.56 -5.68
CA LEU A 153 -9.80 12.29 -6.39
C LEU A 153 -10.64 12.22 -7.66
N GLU A 154 -11.90 12.66 -7.58
CA GLU A 154 -12.80 12.69 -8.74
C GLU A 154 -12.28 13.63 -9.84
N GLU A 155 -11.76 14.80 -9.47
CA GLU A 155 -11.16 15.75 -10.41
C GLU A 155 -9.93 15.15 -11.13
N ILE A 156 -9.04 14.51 -10.38
CA ILE A 156 -7.86 13.83 -10.94
C ILE A 156 -8.27 12.72 -11.90
N LEU A 157 -9.23 11.87 -11.53
CA LEU A 157 -9.67 10.76 -12.38
C LEU A 157 -10.42 11.22 -13.65
N LYS A 158 -11.06 12.39 -13.61
CA LYS A 158 -11.63 13.03 -14.81
C LYS A 158 -10.57 13.60 -15.74
N ALA A 159 -9.53 14.21 -15.17
CA ALA A 159 -8.43 14.81 -15.92
C ALA A 159 -7.49 13.75 -16.53
N HIS A 160 -7.30 12.62 -15.81
CA HIS A 160 -6.35 11.56 -16.15
C HIS A 160 -7.04 10.19 -16.24
N PRO A 161 -7.97 9.98 -17.20
CA PRO A 161 -8.70 8.73 -17.35
C PRO A 161 -7.79 7.54 -17.75
N GLU A 162 -6.58 7.80 -18.22
CA GLU A 162 -5.57 6.82 -18.58
C GLU A 162 -4.97 6.09 -17.38
N MET A 163 -5.04 6.65 -16.16
CA MET A 163 -4.61 5.96 -14.95
C MET A 163 -5.45 4.71 -14.72
N GLU A 164 -4.80 3.57 -14.48
CA GLU A 164 -5.46 2.25 -14.47
C GLU A 164 -5.93 1.85 -13.08
N PHE A 165 -5.21 2.28 -12.04
CA PHE A 165 -5.50 1.95 -10.64
C PHE A 165 -5.15 3.11 -9.70
N VAL A 166 -5.69 3.04 -8.47
CA VAL A 166 -5.41 4.00 -7.40
C VAL A 166 -4.97 3.25 -6.14
N GLN A 167 -3.94 3.71 -5.47
CA GLN A 167 -3.56 3.22 -4.15
C GLN A 167 -4.16 4.12 -3.08
N LEU A 168 -5.04 3.54 -2.23
CA LEU A 168 -5.81 4.24 -1.21
C LEU A 168 -5.51 3.73 0.20
N GLN A 169 -5.55 4.64 1.18
CA GLN A 169 -5.53 4.29 2.59
C GLN A 169 -6.90 3.76 3.00
N ILE A 170 -7.01 2.45 3.30
CA ILE A 170 -8.26 1.81 3.70
C ILE A 170 -8.01 0.84 4.86
N ASN A 171 -8.78 1.02 5.93
CA ASN A 171 -8.91 0.09 7.03
C ASN A 171 -10.29 0.24 7.67
N TYR A 172 -10.71 -0.74 8.47
CA TYR A 172 -12.07 -0.72 9.05
C TYR A 172 -12.30 0.44 10.02
N ALA A 173 -11.25 0.96 10.70
CA ALA A 173 -11.38 2.06 11.64
C ALA A 173 -11.60 3.43 10.94
N ASP A 174 -11.00 3.60 9.76
CA ASP A 174 -11.09 4.84 8.98
C ASP A 174 -12.21 4.81 7.93
N TRP A 175 -12.89 3.67 7.76
CA TRP A 175 -13.89 3.46 6.72
C TRP A 175 -14.97 4.52 6.69
N GLU A 176 -15.54 4.83 7.84
CA GLU A 176 -16.58 5.88 8.01
C GLU A 176 -16.01 7.17 8.63
N ASN A 177 -14.70 7.31 8.77
CA ASN A 177 -14.08 8.47 9.41
C ASN A 177 -14.24 9.72 8.51
N PRO A 178 -14.88 10.81 8.99
CA PRO A 178 -15.16 11.99 8.17
C PRO A 178 -13.90 12.79 7.79
N ALA A 179 -12.79 12.61 8.48
CA ALA A 179 -11.52 13.26 8.16
C ALA A 179 -10.70 12.49 7.12
N ILE A 180 -10.77 11.16 7.12
CA ILE A 180 -10.01 10.30 6.19
C ILE A 180 -10.84 9.96 4.95
N GLN A 181 -12.15 9.77 5.11
CA GLN A 181 -13.12 9.51 4.03
C GLN A 181 -12.75 8.31 3.14
N SER A 182 -12.21 7.25 3.75
CA SER A 182 -11.72 6.05 3.02
C SER A 182 -12.79 5.44 2.11
N ARG A 183 -14.04 5.29 2.61
CA ARG A 183 -15.14 4.76 1.82
C ARG A 183 -15.47 5.65 0.63
N ALA A 184 -15.59 6.95 0.83
CA ALA A 184 -15.94 7.87 -0.24
C ALA A 184 -14.87 7.88 -1.36
N CYS A 185 -13.58 7.87 -1.00
CA CYS A 185 -12.49 7.74 -1.98
C CYS A 185 -12.55 6.40 -2.73
N TYR A 186 -12.82 5.30 -2.02
CA TYR A 186 -12.98 3.99 -2.65
C TYR A 186 -14.18 3.99 -3.63
N GLU A 187 -15.34 4.50 -3.25
CA GLU A 187 -16.53 4.59 -4.10
C GLU A 187 -16.27 5.45 -5.35
N VAL A 188 -15.53 6.56 -5.21
CA VAL A 188 -15.10 7.38 -6.36
C VAL A 188 -14.21 6.57 -7.29
N ALA A 189 -13.17 5.89 -6.79
CA ALA A 189 -12.31 5.08 -7.63
C ALA A 189 -13.11 4.01 -8.39
N ARG A 190 -14.03 3.30 -7.72
CA ARG A 190 -14.89 2.27 -8.34
C ARG A 190 -15.87 2.86 -9.34
N LYS A 191 -16.46 4.04 -9.08
CA LYS A 191 -17.33 4.78 -10.01
C LYS A 191 -16.63 5.06 -11.35
N TYR A 192 -15.32 5.36 -11.31
CA TYR A 192 -14.49 5.58 -12.50
C TYR A 192 -13.88 4.30 -13.05
N GLY A 193 -14.31 3.13 -12.58
CA GLY A 193 -13.83 1.83 -13.06
C GLY A 193 -12.39 1.52 -12.71
N LYS A 194 -11.81 2.21 -11.71
CA LYS A 194 -10.43 1.97 -11.29
C LYS A 194 -10.38 0.86 -10.25
N GLU A 195 -9.40 -0.02 -10.40
CA GLU A 195 -9.06 -0.98 -9.36
C GLU A 195 -8.21 -0.34 -8.28
N VAL A 196 -8.17 -0.95 -7.11
CA VAL A 196 -7.58 -0.34 -5.90
C VAL A 196 -6.49 -1.24 -5.34
N VAL A 197 -5.32 -0.65 -5.08
CA VAL A 197 -4.33 -1.21 -4.16
C VAL A 197 -4.55 -0.56 -2.80
N ILE A 198 -4.59 -1.36 -1.73
CA ILE A 198 -4.83 -0.83 -0.39
C ILE A 198 -3.53 -0.69 0.39
N MET A 199 -3.30 0.50 0.95
CA MET A 199 -2.25 0.78 1.93
C MET A 199 -2.84 1.06 3.31
N GLU A 200 -2.00 0.97 4.36
CA GLU A 200 -2.37 1.21 5.76
C GLU A 200 -3.54 0.34 6.29
N PRO A 201 -3.64 -0.96 5.92
CA PRO A 201 -4.75 -1.80 6.36
C PRO A 201 -4.80 -1.97 7.88
N VAL A 202 -3.64 -1.90 8.55
CA VAL A 202 -3.51 -1.99 10.01
C VAL A 202 -3.27 -0.63 10.69
N LYS A 203 -3.45 0.50 9.96
CA LYS A 203 -3.33 1.87 10.48
C LYS A 203 -2.01 2.08 11.26
N GLY A 204 -0.88 1.85 10.59
CA GLY A 204 0.45 2.00 11.19
C GLY A 204 0.77 0.98 12.29
N GLY A 205 0.01 -0.09 12.41
CA GLY A 205 0.13 -1.11 13.47
C GLY A 205 -0.90 -0.97 14.59
N MET A 206 -1.64 0.15 14.67
CA MET A 206 -2.63 0.37 15.73
C MET A 206 -3.72 -0.71 15.74
N LEU A 207 -4.14 -1.20 14.58
CA LEU A 207 -5.16 -2.23 14.48
C LEU A 207 -4.64 -3.66 14.69
N ALA A 208 -3.34 -3.84 14.82
CA ALA A 208 -2.74 -5.11 15.27
C ALA A 208 -2.81 -5.24 16.81
N THR A 209 -2.77 -4.11 17.51
CA THR A 209 -2.87 -4.02 18.99
C THR A 209 -3.87 -2.93 19.41
N PRO A 210 -5.15 -3.05 19.01
CA PRO A 210 -6.16 -2.06 19.37
C PRO A 210 -6.48 -2.11 20.87
N PRO A 211 -7.28 -1.15 21.37
CA PRO A 211 -7.74 -1.18 22.77
C PRO A 211 -8.41 -2.50 23.18
N GLN A 212 -8.22 -2.91 24.43
CA GLN A 212 -8.64 -4.24 24.93
C GLN A 212 -10.10 -4.59 24.63
N PRO A 213 -11.11 -3.69 24.73
CA PRO A 213 -12.47 -4.04 24.35
C PRO A 213 -12.63 -4.51 22.91
N VAL A 214 -11.84 -3.97 21.97
CA VAL A 214 -11.81 -4.40 20.56
C VAL A 214 -11.12 -5.76 20.41
N VAL A 215 -10.01 -5.97 21.13
CA VAL A 215 -9.35 -7.29 21.18
C VAL A 215 -10.32 -8.35 21.67
N ASP A 216 -11.09 -8.08 22.72
CA ASP A 216 -12.05 -9.03 23.29
C ASP A 216 -13.16 -9.41 22.29
N ILE A 217 -13.66 -8.45 21.51
CA ILE A 217 -14.64 -8.71 20.45
C ILE A 217 -14.07 -9.71 19.42
N PHE A 218 -12.86 -9.47 18.93
CA PHE A 218 -12.24 -10.34 17.94
C PHE A 218 -11.88 -11.72 18.52
N LYS A 219 -11.34 -11.77 19.71
CA LYS A 219 -10.98 -13.03 20.37
C LYS A 219 -12.18 -13.86 20.81
N GLN A 220 -13.32 -13.23 21.07
CA GLN A 220 -14.59 -13.95 21.32
C GLN A 220 -15.11 -14.60 20.02
N ALA A 221 -14.91 -13.94 18.89
CA ALA A 221 -15.36 -14.46 17.60
C ALA A 221 -14.43 -15.57 17.07
N ASP A 222 -13.11 -15.36 17.15
CA ASP A 222 -12.09 -16.35 16.79
C ASP A 222 -10.86 -16.20 17.71
N PRO A 223 -10.70 -17.08 18.69
CA PRO A 223 -9.58 -17.01 19.64
C PRO A 223 -8.22 -17.36 19.03
N ASN A 224 -8.21 -18.06 17.87
CA ASN A 224 -7.00 -18.61 17.27
C ASN A 224 -6.38 -17.66 16.25
N THR A 225 -7.14 -16.75 15.67
CA THR A 225 -6.68 -15.81 14.65
C THR A 225 -6.10 -14.55 15.28
N SER A 226 -5.07 -13.96 14.68
CA SER A 226 -4.51 -12.69 15.14
C SER A 226 -5.53 -11.53 14.99
N VAL A 227 -5.40 -10.50 15.82
CA VAL A 227 -6.26 -9.32 15.72
C VAL A 227 -5.98 -8.55 14.41
N ALA A 228 -4.72 -8.55 13.95
CA ALA A 228 -4.34 -7.93 12.68
C ALA A 228 -5.06 -8.55 11.47
N SER A 229 -5.38 -9.86 11.52
CA SER A 229 -6.06 -10.56 10.43
C SER A 229 -7.41 -9.93 10.06
N TRP A 230 -8.17 -9.45 11.03
CA TRP A 230 -9.47 -8.82 10.82
C TRP A 230 -9.35 -7.55 9.96
N ALA A 231 -8.29 -6.76 10.19
CA ALA A 231 -8.04 -5.54 9.44
C ALA A 231 -7.61 -5.83 8.00
N ILE A 232 -6.72 -6.80 7.79
CA ILE A 232 -6.24 -7.18 6.46
C ILE A 232 -7.35 -7.85 5.65
N LYS A 233 -8.08 -8.79 6.24
CA LYS A 233 -9.22 -9.46 5.61
C LYS A 233 -10.34 -8.48 5.25
N PHE A 234 -10.65 -7.49 6.12
CA PHE A 234 -11.61 -6.44 5.80
C PHE A 234 -11.23 -5.71 4.50
N ALA A 235 -10.00 -5.25 4.40
CA ALA A 235 -9.51 -4.55 3.24
C ALA A 235 -9.51 -5.45 1.99
N ALA A 236 -9.10 -6.71 2.12
CA ALA A 236 -9.05 -7.69 1.04
C ALA A 236 -10.44 -8.11 0.53
N ASN A 237 -11.47 -7.97 1.37
CA ASN A 237 -12.85 -8.34 1.03
C ASN A 237 -13.56 -7.33 0.12
N LEU A 238 -13.00 -6.15 -0.08
CA LEU A 238 -13.60 -5.12 -0.91
C LEU A 238 -13.49 -5.48 -2.40
N GLU A 239 -14.57 -5.22 -3.15
CA GLU A 239 -14.62 -5.49 -4.59
C GLU A 239 -13.62 -4.62 -5.37
N GLY A 240 -12.98 -5.17 -6.42
CA GLY A 240 -12.02 -4.46 -7.27
C GLY A 240 -10.72 -4.09 -6.57
N VAL A 241 -10.40 -4.74 -5.45
CA VAL A 241 -9.09 -4.65 -4.83
C VAL A 241 -8.13 -5.58 -5.56
N ILE A 242 -7.01 -5.04 -6.03
CA ILE A 242 -5.90 -5.81 -6.61
C ILE A 242 -5.21 -6.58 -5.48
N THR A 243 -4.71 -5.85 -4.48
CA THR A 243 -4.00 -6.42 -3.33
C THR A 243 -4.00 -5.46 -2.14
N VAL A 244 -3.74 -5.98 -0.95
CA VAL A 244 -3.63 -5.25 0.32
C VAL A 244 -2.17 -5.26 0.77
N LEU A 245 -1.56 -4.09 0.87
CA LEU A 245 -0.16 -3.95 1.26
C LEU A 245 -0.01 -4.05 2.77
N SER A 246 0.60 -5.13 3.23
CA SER A 246 1.01 -5.27 4.62
C SER A 246 2.51 -4.96 4.78
N GLY A 247 2.84 -4.06 5.70
CA GLY A 247 4.21 -3.69 6.05
C GLY A 247 4.74 -4.60 7.16
N MET A 248 4.95 -5.86 6.86
CA MET A 248 5.50 -6.85 7.77
C MET A 248 6.97 -6.54 8.05
N SER A 249 7.33 -6.35 9.33
CA SER A 249 8.65 -5.88 9.75
C SER A 249 9.54 -6.98 10.34
N ASN A 250 9.04 -8.21 10.41
CA ASN A 250 9.77 -9.40 10.85
C ASN A 250 9.11 -10.68 10.32
N VAL A 251 9.79 -11.81 10.50
CA VAL A 251 9.35 -13.12 10.01
C VAL A 251 8.03 -13.54 10.67
N GLU A 252 7.84 -13.26 11.95
CA GLU A 252 6.63 -13.65 12.69
C GLU A 252 5.39 -12.95 12.14
N GLN A 253 5.47 -11.66 11.79
CA GLN A 253 4.38 -10.93 11.15
C GLN A 253 4.10 -11.45 9.74
N MET A 254 5.14 -11.86 9.00
CA MET A 254 4.99 -12.49 7.70
C MET A 254 4.22 -13.81 7.82
N GLU A 255 4.66 -14.69 8.70
CA GLU A 255 4.03 -16.00 8.94
C GLU A 255 2.58 -15.85 9.41
N ASP A 256 2.31 -14.90 10.30
CA ASP A 256 0.93 -14.59 10.73
C ASP A 256 0.07 -14.19 9.53
N ASN A 257 0.52 -13.22 8.72
CA ASN A 257 -0.25 -12.75 7.56
C ASN A 257 -0.46 -13.84 6.50
N LEU A 258 0.56 -14.65 6.22
CA LEU A 258 0.47 -15.77 5.30
C LEU A 258 -0.55 -16.82 5.78
N SER A 259 -0.58 -17.10 7.09
CA SER A 259 -1.41 -18.15 7.68
C SER A 259 -2.90 -17.99 7.40
N TYR A 260 -3.40 -16.75 7.36
CA TYR A 260 -4.82 -16.47 7.13
C TYR A 260 -5.15 -15.91 5.72
N MET A 261 -4.13 -15.49 4.95
CA MET A 261 -4.36 -14.97 3.60
C MET A 261 -4.11 -15.98 2.49
N LYS A 262 -3.45 -17.10 2.79
CA LYS A 262 -3.10 -18.12 1.79
C LYS A 262 -4.33 -18.67 1.07
N ASP A 263 -5.38 -18.98 1.82
CA ASP A 263 -6.63 -19.59 1.34
C ASP A 263 -7.84 -18.65 1.55
N PHE A 264 -7.58 -17.32 1.62
CA PHE A 264 -8.63 -16.33 1.83
C PHE A 264 -9.49 -16.17 0.57
N ASP A 265 -10.79 -16.41 0.71
CA ASP A 265 -11.81 -16.35 -0.36
C ASP A 265 -12.94 -15.33 -0.04
N GLY A 266 -12.83 -14.61 1.08
CA GLY A 266 -13.77 -13.58 1.51
C GLY A 266 -14.15 -13.68 2.99
N LEU A 267 -14.87 -12.67 3.47
CA LEU A 267 -15.46 -12.64 4.81
C LEU A 267 -16.93 -13.03 4.75
N SER A 268 -17.36 -13.87 5.68
CA SER A 268 -18.77 -14.18 5.89
C SER A 268 -19.55 -12.97 6.44
N GLU A 269 -20.87 -13.01 6.32
CA GLU A 269 -21.75 -11.98 6.91
C GLU A 269 -21.58 -11.88 8.43
N ASP A 270 -21.29 -12.96 9.12
CA ASP A 270 -21.10 -12.95 10.57
C ASP A 270 -19.76 -12.34 10.96
N GLU A 271 -18.68 -12.61 10.21
CA GLU A 271 -17.40 -11.91 10.39
C GLU A 271 -17.52 -10.40 10.13
N MET A 272 -18.29 -10.00 9.10
CA MET A 272 -18.57 -8.58 8.85
C MET A 272 -19.33 -7.91 10.00
N LYS A 273 -20.27 -8.63 10.66
CA LYS A 273 -20.94 -8.15 11.87
C LYS A 273 -19.98 -7.98 13.05
N VAL A 274 -18.98 -8.87 13.18
CA VAL A 274 -17.93 -8.74 14.21
C VAL A 274 -17.10 -7.47 13.97
N ILE A 275 -16.67 -7.24 12.72
CA ILE A 275 -15.93 -6.02 12.36
C ILE A 275 -16.76 -4.77 12.65
N LYS A 276 -18.06 -4.78 12.34
CA LYS A 276 -18.96 -3.67 12.64
C LYS A 276 -19.05 -3.38 14.15
N LYS A 277 -19.13 -4.41 14.99
CA LYS A 277 -19.09 -4.24 16.45
C LYS A 277 -17.76 -3.61 16.90
N ALA A 278 -16.63 -4.03 16.30
CA ALA A 278 -15.33 -3.45 16.57
C ALA A 278 -15.25 -1.97 16.18
N GLN A 279 -15.82 -1.58 15.02
CA GLN A 279 -15.95 -0.18 14.60
C GLN A 279 -16.77 0.64 15.61
N GLU A 280 -17.92 0.11 16.02
CA GLU A 280 -18.79 0.75 17.02
C GLU A 280 -18.08 0.92 18.36
N GLU A 281 -17.25 -0.04 18.77
CA GLU A 281 -16.46 0.08 20.00
C GLU A 281 -15.35 1.11 19.89
N LEU A 282 -14.61 1.12 18.76
CA LEU A 282 -13.59 2.13 18.49
C LEU A 282 -14.14 3.55 18.48
N SER A 283 -15.36 3.75 17.96
CA SER A 283 -15.99 5.07 17.90
C SER A 283 -16.31 5.69 19.27
N LYS A 284 -16.32 4.89 20.33
CA LYS A 284 -16.53 5.35 21.71
C LYS A 284 -15.24 5.85 22.38
N ILE A 285 -14.11 5.61 21.76
CA ILE A 285 -12.79 5.92 22.31
C ILE A 285 -12.27 7.17 21.59
N ASP A 286 -11.94 8.22 22.36
CA ASP A 286 -11.28 9.42 21.83
C ASP A 286 -9.84 9.07 21.41
N ILE A 287 -9.67 8.67 20.15
CA ILE A 287 -8.37 8.38 19.57
C ILE A 287 -7.93 9.57 18.70
N VAL A 288 -6.71 10.06 18.92
CA VAL A 288 -6.10 11.00 17.97
C VAL A 288 -5.98 10.28 16.62
N PRO A 289 -6.54 10.84 15.51
CA PRO A 289 -6.50 10.20 14.20
C PRO A 289 -5.09 10.27 13.60
N CYS A 290 -4.17 9.48 14.16
CA CYS A 290 -2.78 9.38 13.71
C CYS A 290 -2.56 8.05 12.99
N THR A 291 -2.01 8.11 11.77
CA THR A 291 -1.64 6.91 10.98
C THR A 291 -0.24 6.39 11.30
N VAL A 292 0.48 7.06 12.20
CA VAL A 292 1.88 6.74 12.56
C VAL A 292 2.82 6.68 11.33
N CYS A 293 2.49 7.43 10.27
CA CYS A 293 3.31 7.48 9.05
C CYS A 293 4.63 8.24 9.23
N ASN A 294 4.84 8.90 10.39
CA ASN A 294 6.02 9.68 10.77
C ASN A 294 6.34 10.90 9.89
N TYR A 295 5.51 11.26 8.92
CA TYR A 295 5.73 12.47 8.11
C TYR A 295 5.74 13.76 8.95
N CYS A 296 4.95 13.81 10.04
CA CYS A 296 4.90 14.94 10.97
C CYS A 296 6.01 14.92 12.03
N ALA A 297 6.68 13.79 12.27
CA ALA A 297 7.66 13.66 13.37
C ALA A 297 8.81 14.70 13.28
N LYS A 298 9.23 15.06 12.07
CA LYS A 298 10.29 16.06 11.82
C LYS A 298 9.85 17.52 12.09
N VAL A 299 8.54 17.78 12.15
CA VAL A 299 7.96 19.12 12.31
C VAL A 299 7.04 19.23 13.52
N CYS A 300 6.85 18.15 14.26
CA CYS A 300 5.99 18.11 15.43
C CYS A 300 6.60 18.89 16.60
N PRO A 301 5.96 19.97 17.10
CA PRO A 301 6.48 20.75 18.22
C PRO A 301 6.50 19.98 19.54
N ASN A 302 5.78 18.86 19.63
CA ASN A 302 5.64 18.05 20.83
C ASN A 302 6.47 16.76 20.81
N ASN A 303 7.27 16.53 19.76
CA ASN A 303 8.10 15.31 19.60
C ASN A 303 7.33 14.00 19.87
N ILE A 304 6.09 13.91 19.42
CA ILE A 304 5.26 12.72 19.54
C ILE A 304 5.60 11.73 18.44
#